data_e7a62ef6e6341a8779c71d1bb909dcae
#
_entry.id   e7a62ef6e6341a8779c71d1bb909dcae
#
_cell.length_a   1.000
_cell.length_b   1.000
_cell.length_c   1.000
_cell.angle_alpha   90.00
_cell.angle_beta   90.00
_cell.angle_gamma   90.00
#
_symmetry.space_group_name_H-M   'P 1'
#
loop_
_entity.id
_entity.type
_entity.pdbx_description
1 polymer ?
#
loop_
_entity_poly.entity_id
_entity_poly.type
_entity_poly.pdbx_seq_one_letter_code
_entity_poly.pdbx_strand_id
1 'polypeptide(L)'
;MKTPRLKFLFYLLSAAFLCLSPACRNRAEKAGQPANVPEGMIFIKGGVFEMGDPEGMPFEMPAHAVELDSFLIDEHEVTVSEFAKFVEATGYRTEAEKFGWSAVFDFAAGEWRRVDGANWRHPEGADSTAKENEPVTQVSWRDAAAFAQWAGKRLPTEAEFEFAARGGLAGKKYAWGDELKPDGKFLANWWQGSFPAKNTRDDGFLAAAPIKSFAPNGFGLYDMTGNVWEWTSDWFDEAYYAASPKKNPKGAADGTEKSIRGGSFLCAENFCSNYRVAGRSRATPDSGMNNLGFRCARDLK
;
A
#
# COMPACT_ATOMS: atom_id res chain seq x y z
N MET A 1 87.05 -24.21 -2.82
CA MET A 1 85.66 -24.70 -2.98
C MET A 1 84.74 -23.49 -3.00
N LYS A 2 84.20 -23.15 -4.17
CA LYS A 2 83.40 -21.94 -4.37
C LYS A 2 81.91 -22.33 -4.38
N THR A 3 81.13 -21.75 -3.49
CA THR A 3 79.64 -21.89 -3.46
C THR A 3 78.97 -20.94 -4.44
N PRO A 4 78.01 -21.36 -5.22
CA PRO A 4 77.29 -20.46 -6.15
C PRO A 4 76.15 -19.72 -5.39
N ARG A 5 76.07 -18.42 -5.64
CA ARG A 5 74.98 -17.53 -5.20
C ARG A 5 73.74 -17.72 -6.07
N LEU A 6 72.64 -18.14 -5.48
CA LEU A 6 71.31 -18.22 -6.12
C LEU A 6 70.68 -16.83 -6.10
N LYS A 7 70.38 -16.24 -7.29
CA LYS A 7 69.66 -14.99 -7.45
C LYS A 7 68.18 -15.30 -7.45
N PHE A 8 67.43 -14.85 -6.41
CA PHE A 8 65.97 -14.82 -6.40
C PHE A 8 65.49 -13.61 -7.19
N LEU A 9 64.72 -13.88 -8.26
CA LEU A 9 64.04 -12.88 -9.06
C LEU A 9 62.63 -12.71 -8.48
N PHE A 10 62.34 -11.55 -7.84
CA PHE A 10 61.00 -11.19 -7.36
C PHE A 10 60.18 -10.68 -8.57
N TYR A 11 59.15 -11.44 -9.01
CA TYR A 11 58.09 -10.93 -9.84
C TYR A 11 57.07 -10.18 -8.98
N LEU A 12 56.98 -8.86 -9.15
CA LEU A 12 55.94 -8.03 -8.63
C LEU A 12 54.67 -8.22 -9.52
N LEU A 13 53.71 -9.00 -9.02
CA LEU A 13 52.35 -9.02 -9.55
C LEU A 13 51.62 -7.78 -9.02
N SER A 14 51.46 -6.77 -9.86
CA SER A 14 50.56 -5.63 -9.62
C SER A 14 49.11 -6.07 -9.80
N ALA A 15 48.45 -6.40 -8.71
CA ALA A 15 46.98 -6.54 -8.70
C ALA A 15 46.36 -5.14 -8.83
N ALA A 16 45.83 -4.82 -10.00
CA ALA A 16 45.00 -3.64 -10.17
C ALA A 16 43.63 -3.86 -9.47
N PHE A 17 43.49 -3.31 -8.28
CA PHE A 17 42.22 -3.19 -7.58
C PHE A 17 41.40 -2.12 -8.31
N LEU A 18 40.47 -2.54 -9.17
CA LEU A 18 39.41 -1.66 -9.67
C LEU A 18 38.50 -1.30 -8.50
N CYS A 19 38.78 -0.18 -7.85
CA CYS A 19 37.82 0.46 -6.94
C CYS A 19 36.64 0.97 -7.78
N LEU A 20 35.56 0.18 -7.86
CA LEU A 20 34.25 0.65 -8.29
C LEU A 20 33.76 1.64 -7.22
N SER A 21 33.89 2.93 -7.50
CA SER A 21 33.44 3.99 -6.61
C SER A 21 31.91 3.92 -6.41
N PRO A 22 31.38 4.26 -5.21
CA PRO A 22 29.94 4.31 -4.95
C PRO A 22 29.13 5.17 -5.93
N ALA A 23 29.76 6.16 -6.57
CA ALA A 23 29.19 7.01 -7.59
C ALA A 23 28.79 6.27 -8.88
N CYS A 24 29.46 5.16 -9.26
CA CYS A 24 29.09 4.36 -10.41
C CYS A 24 27.87 3.46 -10.13
N ARG A 25 27.67 3.00 -8.89
CA ARG A 25 26.51 2.18 -8.52
C ARG A 25 25.22 3.01 -8.55
N ASN A 26 25.24 4.25 -8.00
CA ASN A 26 24.11 5.16 -8.03
C ASN A 26 23.72 5.65 -9.44
N ARG A 27 24.62 5.57 -10.43
CA ARG A 27 24.33 5.99 -11.80
C ARG A 27 23.67 4.90 -12.64
N ALA A 28 23.90 3.63 -12.32
CA ALA A 28 23.26 2.49 -13.00
C ALA A 28 21.81 2.29 -12.53
N GLU A 29 21.49 2.57 -11.25
CA GLU A 29 20.13 2.45 -10.70
C GLU A 29 19.19 3.57 -11.17
N LYS A 30 19.72 4.73 -11.58
CA LYS A 30 18.94 5.84 -12.15
C LYS A 30 18.71 5.78 -13.66
N ALA A 31 19.28 4.81 -14.35
CA ALA A 31 19.08 4.63 -15.79
C ALA A 31 17.68 4.03 -16.05
N GLY A 32 16.70 4.90 -16.34
CA GLY A 32 15.32 4.52 -16.66
C GLY A 32 14.24 5.18 -15.79
N GLN A 33 14.62 5.95 -14.77
CA GLN A 33 13.66 6.79 -14.05
C GLN A 33 13.31 8.03 -14.88
N PRO A 34 12.03 8.47 -14.90
CA PRO A 34 11.66 9.72 -15.52
C PRO A 34 12.38 10.90 -14.84
N ALA A 35 12.75 11.91 -15.61
CA ALA A 35 13.50 13.07 -15.11
C ALA A 35 12.75 13.89 -14.04
N ASN A 36 11.42 13.78 -13.98
CA ASN A 36 10.56 14.54 -13.10
C ASN A 36 9.55 13.63 -12.38
N VAL A 37 9.97 12.98 -11.30
CA VAL A 37 9.04 12.33 -10.36
C VAL A 37 8.58 13.40 -9.38
N PRO A 38 7.25 13.65 -9.23
CA PRO A 38 6.73 14.59 -8.23
C PRO A 38 7.16 14.18 -6.82
N GLU A 39 7.33 15.17 -5.95
CA GLU A 39 7.57 14.92 -4.53
C GLU A 39 6.43 14.10 -3.92
N GLY A 40 6.76 13.16 -3.05
CA GLY A 40 5.80 12.26 -2.41
C GLY A 40 5.30 11.11 -3.30
N MET A 41 5.81 10.97 -4.53
CA MET A 41 5.50 9.82 -5.40
C MET A 41 6.74 8.98 -5.68
N ILE A 42 6.51 7.69 -5.88
CA ILE A 42 7.54 6.71 -6.25
C ILE A 42 7.30 6.26 -7.69
N PHE A 43 8.37 6.22 -8.49
CA PHE A 43 8.34 5.62 -9.82
C PHE A 43 8.40 4.10 -9.71
N ILE A 44 7.38 3.44 -10.21
CA ILE A 44 7.31 1.99 -10.32
C ILE A 44 7.59 1.60 -11.76
N LYS A 45 8.74 0.95 -11.97
CA LYS A 45 9.06 0.40 -13.28
C LYS A 45 8.13 -0.78 -13.56
N GLY A 46 7.36 -0.70 -14.61
CA GLY A 46 6.46 -1.76 -15.04
C GLY A 46 7.19 -3.08 -15.34
N GLY A 47 6.41 -4.14 -15.41
CA GLY A 47 6.94 -5.49 -15.62
C GLY A 47 5.83 -6.53 -15.53
N VAL A 48 6.25 -7.80 -15.54
CA VAL A 48 5.35 -8.94 -15.39
C VAL A 48 5.45 -9.48 -13.97
N PHE A 49 4.31 -9.75 -13.35
CA PHE A 49 4.23 -10.39 -12.04
C PHE A 49 3.08 -11.41 -11.99
N GLU A 50 3.08 -12.26 -11.00
CA GLU A 50 1.96 -13.15 -10.68
C GLU A 50 1.04 -12.45 -9.68
N MET A 51 -0.18 -12.12 -10.13
CA MET A 51 -1.23 -11.49 -9.34
C MET A 51 -2.10 -12.56 -8.70
N GLY A 52 -2.47 -12.37 -7.43
CA GLY A 52 -3.29 -13.30 -6.66
C GLY A 52 -2.47 -14.27 -5.82
N ASP A 53 -3.16 -15.24 -5.23
CA ASP A 53 -2.58 -16.25 -4.34
C ASP A 53 -3.28 -17.60 -4.61
N PRO A 54 -2.54 -18.64 -5.06
CA PRO A 54 -3.13 -19.95 -5.36
C PRO A 54 -3.64 -20.69 -4.11
N GLU A 55 -3.22 -20.26 -2.92
CA GLU A 55 -3.65 -20.80 -1.62
C GLU A 55 -4.57 -19.81 -0.87
N GLY A 56 -4.95 -18.69 -1.53
CA GLY A 56 -5.75 -17.62 -0.96
C GLY A 56 -7.24 -17.89 -0.94
N MET A 57 -8.01 -16.83 -0.79
CA MET A 57 -9.48 -16.91 -0.86
C MET A 57 -9.93 -17.19 -2.31
N PRO A 58 -11.12 -17.78 -2.53
CA PRO A 58 -11.60 -18.07 -3.89
C PRO A 58 -11.52 -16.92 -4.87
N PHE A 59 -11.78 -15.71 -4.42
CA PHE A 59 -11.72 -14.50 -5.24
C PHE A 59 -10.30 -13.91 -5.42
N GLU A 60 -9.28 -14.50 -4.77
CA GLU A 60 -7.85 -14.22 -5.01
C GLU A 60 -7.28 -15.20 -6.05
N MET A 61 -8.07 -16.14 -6.54
CA MET A 61 -7.71 -17.19 -7.49
C MET A 61 -8.37 -17.01 -8.85
N PRO A 62 -7.79 -17.57 -9.93
CA PRO A 62 -6.46 -18.17 -9.97
C PRO A 62 -5.36 -17.11 -9.89
N ALA A 63 -4.20 -17.49 -9.34
CA ALA A 63 -3.00 -16.69 -9.55
C ALA A 63 -2.68 -16.67 -11.05
N HIS A 64 -2.38 -15.48 -11.59
CA HIS A 64 -2.23 -15.30 -13.03
C HIS A 64 -1.18 -14.22 -13.38
N ALA A 65 -0.57 -14.36 -14.55
CA ALA A 65 0.44 -13.41 -15.00
C ALA A 65 -0.21 -12.11 -15.46
N VAL A 66 0.23 -10.99 -14.89
CA VAL A 66 -0.17 -9.63 -15.26
C VAL A 66 1.08 -8.84 -15.70
N GLU A 67 0.94 -8.08 -16.79
CA GLU A 67 1.94 -7.15 -17.29
C GLU A 67 1.44 -5.72 -17.08
N LEU A 68 2.23 -4.90 -16.40
CA LEU A 68 1.94 -3.49 -16.15
C LEU A 68 2.94 -2.60 -16.88
N ASP A 69 2.46 -1.52 -17.45
CA ASP A 69 3.29 -0.39 -17.86
C ASP A 69 3.83 0.32 -16.61
N SER A 70 4.87 1.15 -16.75
CA SER A 70 5.41 1.92 -15.65
C SER A 70 4.43 3.03 -15.22
N PHE A 71 4.38 3.32 -13.92
CA PHE A 71 3.50 4.32 -13.34
C PHE A 71 4.15 5.00 -12.13
N LEU A 72 3.52 6.04 -11.63
CA LEU A 72 3.85 6.69 -10.36
C LEU A 72 2.76 6.34 -9.33
N ILE A 73 3.16 6.15 -8.08
CA ILE A 73 2.23 5.92 -6.96
C ILE A 73 2.66 6.74 -5.75
N ASP A 74 1.72 7.19 -4.93
CA ASP A 74 2.03 7.90 -3.70
C ASP A 74 2.85 7.01 -2.76
N GLU A 75 3.86 7.59 -2.14
CA GLU A 75 4.79 6.92 -1.24
C GLU A 75 4.07 6.33 -0.01
N HIS A 76 2.97 6.95 0.42
CA HIS A 76 2.12 6.58 1.55
C HIS A 76 0.64 6.88 1.24
N GLU A 77 -0.24 6.50 2.15
CA GLU A 77 -1.66 6.85 2.12
C GLU A 77 -1.85 8.38 2.16
N VAL A 78 -2.89 8.89 1.52
CA VAL A 78 -3.23 10.32 1.60
C VAL A 78 -3.55 10.68 3.06
N THR A 79 -2.86 11.71 3.57
CA THR A 79 -3.02 12.16 4.96
C THR A 79 -4.22 13.07 5.15
N VAL A 80 -4.66 13.20 6.41
CA VAL A 80 -5.68 14.18 6.80
C VAL A 80 -5.29 15.60 6.37
N SER A 81 -4.00 15.98 6.54
CA SER A 81 -3.54 17.33 6.16
C SER A 81 -3.55 17.56 4.65
N GLU A 82 -3.27 16.53 3.84
CA GLU A 82 -3.36 16.63 2.37
C GLU A 82 -4.81 16.73 1.91
N PHE A 83 -5.70 15.94 2.51
CA PHE A 83 -7.13 15.99 2.21
C PHE A 83 -7.76 17.33 2.64
N ALA A 84 -7.31 17.90 3.76
CA ALA A 84 -7.75 19.23 4.20
C ALA A 84 -7.45 20.32 3.16
N LYS A 85 -6.27 20.29 2.53
CA LYS A 85 -5.90 21.24 1.45
C LYS A 85 -6.87 21.14 0.26
N PHE A 86 -7.27 19.95 -0.10
CA PHE A 86 -8.27 19.73 -1.15
C PHE A 86 -9.62 20.35 -0.78
N VAL A 87 -10.09 20.08 0.43
CA VAL A 87 -11.37 20.63 0.90
C VAL A 87 -11.33 22.16 1.00
N GLU A 88 -10.24 22.73 1.53
CA GLU A 88 -10.05 24.18 1.60
C GLU A 88 -10.03 24.84 0.20
N ALA A 89 -9.34 24.22 -0.76
CA ALA A 89 -9.22 24.76 -2.11
C ALA A 89 -10.51 24.68 -2.92
N THR A 90 -11.41 23.72 -2.61
CA THR A 90 -12.56 23.41 -3.47
C THR A 90 -13.91 23.61 -2.80
N GLY A 91 -13.97 23.69 -1.48
CA GLY A 91 -15.21 23.65 -0.72
C GLY A 91 -15.92 22.28 -0.77
N TYR A 92 -15.17 21.22 -1.10
CA TYR A 92 -15.74 19.88 -1.27
C TYR A 92 -16.38 19.37 0.02
N ARG A 93 -17.55 18.75 -0.10
CA ARG A 93 -18.23 18.05 0.98
C ARG A 93 -18.27 16.56 0.68
N THR A 94 -17.75 15.75 1.61
CA THR A 94 -17.71 14.29 1.49
C THR A 94 -19.10 13.66 1.57
N GLU A 95 -19.23 12.41 1.10
CA GLU A 95 -20.50 11.66 1.24
C GLU A 95 -20.89 11.50 2.72
N ALA A 96 -19.94 11.23 3.62
CA ALA A 96 -20.20 11.15 5.06
C ALA A 96 -20.74 12.48 5.62
N GLU A 97 -20.20 13.63 5.20
CA GLU A 97 -20.71 14.96 5.60
C GLU A 97 -22.12 15.25 5.03
N LYS A 98 -22.43 14.73 3.84
CA LYS A 98 -23.77 14.84 3.23
C LYS A 98 -24.80 13.96 3.92
N PHE A 99 -24.41 12.73 4.29
CA PHE A 99 -25.26 11.80 5.03
C PHE A 99 -25.44 12.19 6.49
N GLY A 100 -24.48 12.93 7.06
CA GLY A 100 -24.45 13.29 8.47
C GLY A 100 -24.03 12.15 9.39
N TRP A 101 -23.54 11.03 8.85
CA TRP A 101 -23.07 9.86 9.59
C TRP A 101 -22.10 9.02 8.76
N SER A 102 -21.37 8.13 9.42
CA SER A 102 -20.57 7.11 8.74
C SER A 102 -20.45 5.85 9.59
N ALA A 103 -19.82 4.79 9.02
CA ALA A 103 -19.59 3.54 9.71
C ALA A 103 -18.31 3.62 10.56
N VAL A 104 -18.44 3.25 11.83
CA VAL A 104 -17.33 3.21 12.80
C VAL A 104 -17.29 1.84 13.46
N PHE A 105 -16.10 1.23 13.51
CA PHE A 105 -15.89 0.06 14.35
C PHE A 105 -15.73 0.51 15.79
N ASP A 106 -16.71 0.16 16.63
CA ASP A 106 -16.71 0.46 18.06
C ASP A 106 -15.87 -0.60 18.80
N PHE A 107 -14.67 -0.20 19.25
CA PHE A 107 -13.75 -1.10 19.95
C PHE A 107 -14.28 -1.62 21.28
N ALA A 108 -15.19 -0.87 21.95
CA ALA A 108 -15.75 -1.30 23.21
C ALA A 108 -16.85 -2.35 23.03
N ALA A 109 -17.63 -2.22 21.95
CA ALA A 109 -18.69 -3.17 21.61
C ALA A 109 -18.18 -4.33 20.73
N GLY A 110 -17.04 -4.15 20.02
CA GLY A 110 -16.50 -5.12 19.09
C GLY A 110 -17.33 -5.30 17.80
N GLU A 111 -18.05 -4.25 17.38
CA GLU A 111 -18.95 -4.31 16.24
C GLU A 111 -18.96 -2.99 15.44
N TRP A 112 -19.43 -3.08 14.20
CA TRP A 112 -19.66 -1.91 13.36
C TRP A 112 -20.94 -1.18 13.76
N ARG A 113 -20.86 0.14 13.85
CA ARG A 113 -21.99 1.01 14.16
C ARG A 113 -22.11 2.16 13.18
N ARG A 114 -23.34 2.58 12.94
CA ARG A 114 -23.62 3.89 12.37
C ARG A 114 -23.39 4.93 13.46
N VAL A 115 -22.53 5.92 13.18
CA VAL A 115 -22.22 7.01 14.12
C VAL A 115 -22.52 8.35 13.47
N ASP A 116 -23.46 9.09 14.04
CA ASP A 116 -23.81 10.42 13.56
C ASP A 116 -22.65 11.40 13.81
N GLY A 117 -22.39 12.28 12.82
CA GLY A 117 -21.27 13.21 12.84
C GLY A 117 -19.92 12.62 12.48
N ALA A 118 -19.80 11.28 12.30
CA ALA A 118 -18.56 10.67 11.84
C ALA A 118 -18.26 11.09 10.38
N ASN A 119 -17.05 11.59 10.15
CA ASN A 119 -16.55 12.05 8.86
C ASN A 119 -15.01 12.14 8.91
N TRP A 120 -14.36 12.57 7.85
CA TRP A 120 -12.91 12.64 7.74
C TRP A 120 -12.21 13.54 8.78
N ARG A 121 -12.91 14.53 9.38
CA ARG A 121 -12.40 15.36 10.49
C ARG A 121 -12.64 14.73 11.86
N HIS A 122 -13.67 13.90 11.93
CA HIS A 122 -14.19 13.28 13.14
C HIS A 122 -14.40 11.78 12.92
N PRO A 123 -13.30 10.99 12.77
CA PRO A 123 -13.39 9.61 12.26
C PRO A 123 -14.16 8.65 13.18
N GLU A 124 -14.22 8.94 14.49
CA GLU A 124 -14.94 8.14 15.49
C GLU A 124 -16.26 8.81 15.93
N GLY A 125 -16.70 9.88 15.26
CA GLY A 125 -17.88 10.68 15.63
C GLY A 125 -17.53 12.09 16.09
N ALA A 126 -18.54 12.92 16.34
CA ALA A 126 -18.43 14.37 16.56
C ALA A 126 -17.41 14.80 17.64
N ASP A 127 -17.18 13.96 18.65
CA ASP A 127 -16.26 14.24 19.75
C ASP A 127 -14.80 13.81 19.46
N SER A 128 -14.56 13.19 18.31
CA SER A 128 -13.21 12.79 17.87
C SER A 128 -12.56 13.87 17.00
N THR A 129 -11.23 13.81 16.87
CA THR A 129 -10.48 14.71 15.97
C THR A 129 -9.42 13.90 15.24
N ALA A 130 -9.46 13.96 13.92
CA ALA A 130 -8.45 13.36 13.07
C ALA A 130 -7.09 14.07 13.24
N LYS A 131 -5.98 13.31 13.16
CA LYS A 131 -4.63 13.86 13.28
C LYS A 131 -4.03 14.07 11.90
N GLU A 132 -3.34 15.18 11.73
CA GLU A 132 -2.84 15.65 10.43
C GLU A 132 -1.95 14.65 9.68
N ASN A 133 -1.16 13.86 10.40
CA ASN A 133 -0.21 12.87 9.86
C ASN A 133 -0.72 11.42 9.84
N GLU A 134 -1.99 11.20 10.19
CA GLU A 134 -2.65 9.91 10.00
C GLU A 134 -3.28 9.84 8.59
N PRO A 135 -3.51 8.62 8.05
CA PRO A 135 -4.24 8.47 6.80
C PRO A 135 -5.65 9.03 6.95
N VAL A 136 -6.13 9.72 5.92
CA VAL A 136 -7.53 10.15 5.90
C VAL A 136 -8.44 8.94 5.77
N THR A 137 -9.42 8.86 6.66
CA THR A 137 -10.46 7.82 6.66
C THR A 137 -11.85 8.44 6.57
N GLN A 138 -12.91 7.64 6.63
CA GLN A 138 -14.29 8.12 6.49
C GLN A 138 -14.55 8.79 5.13
N VAL A 139 -13.79 8.40 4.11
CA VAL A 139 -13.91 8.87 2.73
C VAL A 139 -14.45 7.76 1.85
N SER A 140 -15.43 8.06 1.03
CA SER A 140 -15.99 7.17 0.02
C SER A 140 -15.04 7.06 -1.18
N TRP A 141 -15.28 6.08 -2.06
CA TRP A 141 -14.58 5.98 -3.33
C TRP A 141 -14.74 7.26 -4.18
N ARG A 142 -15.93 7.88 -4.14
CA ARG A 142 -16.22 9.13 -4.87
C ARG A 142 -15.40 10.29 -4.32
N ASP A 143 -15.23 10.37 -3.00
CA ASP A 143 -14.41 11.39 -2.35
C ASP A 143 -12.93 11.21 -2.70
N ALA A 144 -12.44 9.97 -2.66
CA ALA A 144 -11.08 9.61 -3.04
C ALA A 144 -10.79 9.91 -4.52
N ALA A 145 -11.72 9.60 -5.42
CA ALA A 145 -11.62 9.91 -6.84
C ALA A 145 -11.63 11.42 -7.10
N ALA A 146 -12.46 12.19 -6.38
CA ALA A 146 -12.50 13.64 -6.48
C ALA A 146 -11.17 14.30 -6.02
N PHE A 147 -10.61 13.84 -4.91
CA PHE A 147 -9.29 14.26 -4.47
C PHE A 147 -8.22 13.94 -5.51
N ALA A 148 -8.19 12.70 -6.01
CA ALA A 148 -7.20 12.28 -7.00
C ALA A 148 -7.26 13.14 -8.27
N GLN A 149 -8.47 13.43 -8.78
CA GLN A 149 -8.67 14.31 -9.93
C GLN A 149 -8.16 15.73 -9.66
N TRP A 150 -8.47 16.31 -8.50
CA TRP A 150 -7.99 17.63 -8.10
C TRP A 150 -6.46 17.68 -8.05
N ALA A 151 -5.83 16.64 -7.52
CA ALA A 151 -4.37 16.52 -7.44
C ALA A 151 -3.69 16.21 -8.80
N GLY A 152 -4.44 16.08 -9.90
CA GLY A 152 -3.91 15.66 -11.20
C GLY A 152 -3.39 14.22 -11.20
N LYS A 153 -4.02 13.36 -10.40
CA LYS A 153 -3.74 11.94 -10.19
C LYS A 153 -5.00 11.11 -10.47
N ARG A 154 -4.92 9.82 -10.21
CA ARG A 154 -6.03 8.85 -10.22
C ARG A 154 -5.87 7.86 -9.07
N LEU A 155 -6.89 7.07 -8.78
CA LEU A 155 -6.71 5.90 -7.95
C LEU A 155 -5.88 4.83 -8.70
N PRO A 156 -5.08 4.02 -7.99
CA PRO A 156 -4.39 2.89 -8.62
C PRO A 156 -5.41 1.84 -9.07
N THR A 157 -5.08 1.09 -10.11
CA THR A 157 -5.80 -0.16 -10.38
C THR A 157 -5.47 -1.19 -9.29
N GLU A 158 -6.33 -2.19 -9.15
CA GLU A 158 -6.09 -3.28 -8.21
C GLU A 158 -4.77 -4.01 -8.50
N ALA A 159 -4.44 -4.19 -9.78
CA ALA A 159 -3.19 -4.80 -10.22
C ALA A 159 -1.96 -3.93 -9.93
N GLU A 160 -2.06 -2.60 -10.13
CA GLU A 160 -0.99 -1.67 -9.78
C GLU A 160 -0.73 -1.66 -8.27
N PHE A 161 -1.81 -1.69 -7.47
CA PHE A 161 -1.68 -1.76 -6.02
C PHE A 161 -0.96 -3.03 -5.58
N GLU A 162 -1.37 -4.21 -6.05
CA GLU A 162 -0.71 -5.46 -5.68
C GLU A 162 0.74 -5.53 -6.13
N PHE A 163 1.04 -5.10 -7.37
CA PHE A 163 2.41 -5.02 -7.86
C PHE A 163 3.29 -4.13 -6.99
N ALA A 164 2.77 -2.96 -6.61
CA ALA A 164 3.43 -2.02 -5.73
C ALA A 164 3.61 -2.60 -4.32
N ALA A 165 2.58 -3.25 -3.75
CA ALA A 165 2.62 -3.87 -2.42
C ALA A 165 3.66 -5.00 -2.34
N ARG A 166 3.83 -5.78 -3.40
CA ARG A 166 4.86 -6.83 -3.47
C ARG A 166 6.29 -6.30 -3.36
N GLY A 167 6.54 -5.03 -3.66
CA GLY A 167 7.84 -4.40 -3.46
C GLY A 167 9.01 -5.11 -4.16
N GLY A 168 8.74 -5.81 -5.28
CA GLY A 168 9.72 -6.61 -6.02
C GLY A 168 9.89 -8.05 -5.51
N LEU A 169 9.16 -8.47 -4.49
CA LEU A 169 9.20 -9.83 -3.95
C LEU A 169 8.17 -10.73 -4.65
N ALA A 170 8.63 -11.60 -5.55
CA ALA A 170 7.76 -12.54 -6.25
C ALA A 170 7.30 -13.68 -5.32
N GLY A 171 5.99 -14.03 -5.37
CA GLY A 171 5.41 -15.16 -4.67
C GLY A 171 5.44 -15.08 -3.14
N LYS A 172 5.74 -13.90 -2.57
CA LYS A 172 5.77 -13.72 -1.12
C LYS A 172 4.40 -13.36 -0.56
N LYS A 173 4.15 -13.82 0.67
CA LYS A 173 2.87 -13.65 1.36
C LYS A 173 2.66 -12.21 1.83
N TYR A 174 3.72 -11.58 2.34
CA TYR A 174 3.70 -10.22 2.87
C TYR A 174 4.63 -9.31 2.06
N ALA A 175 4.46 -8.01 2.21
CA ALA A 175 5.30 -6.99 1.58
C ALA A 175 6.81 -7.07 1.96
N TRP A 176 7.13 -7.85 2.98
CA TRP A 176 8.49 -8.07 3.52
C TRP A 176 8.97 -9.53 3.45
N GLY A 177 8.16 -10.48 2.97
CA GLY A 177 8.54 -11.90 2.85
C GLY A 177 7.43 -12.87 3.27
N ASP A 178 7.80 -14.02 3.81
CA ASP A 178 6.84 -15.08 4.17
C ASP A 178 6.57 -15.14 5.69
N GLU A 179 7.44 -14.60 6.50
CA GLU A 179 7.30 -14.61 7.96
C GLU A 179 6.51 -13.39 8.41
N LEU A 180 5.43 -13.60 9.19
CA LEU A 180 4.55 -12.53 9.65
C LEU A 180 5.29 -11.51 10.53
N LYS A 181 6.16 -11.97 11.43
CA LYS A 181 6.94 -11.16 12.35
C LYS A 181 8.41 -11.58 12.32
N PRO A 182 9.17 -11.18 11.29
CA PRO A 182 10.59 -11.53 11.25
C PRO A 182 11.34 -10.92 12.45
N ASP A 183 12.13 -11.74 13.12
CA ASP A 183 12.81 -11.38 14.38
C ASP A 183 11.86 -10.86 15.48
N GLY A 184 10.58 -11.28 15.44
CA GLY A 184 9.54 -10.84 16.37
C GLY A 184 9.05 -9.39 16.16
N LYS A 185 9.44 -8.73 15.06
CA LYS A 185 9.10 -7.33 14.78
C LYS A 185 7.79 -7.22 14.00
N PHE A 186 7.00 -6.21 14.34
CA PHE A 186 5.87 -5.78 13.54
C PHE A 186 6.36 -4.90 12.39
N LEU A 187 5.91 -5.19 11.16
CA LEU A 187 6.29 -4.43 9.96
C LEU A 187 5.09 -3.75 9.30
N ALA A 188 3.93 -3.82 9.94
CA ALA A 188 2.71 -3.11 9.58
C ALA A 188 1.78 -3.03 10.80
N ASN A 189 0.73 -2.22 10.72
CA ASN A 189 -0.30 -2.08 11.74
C ASN A 189 -1.47 -3.03 11.44
N TRP A 190 -1.67 -4.04 12.29
CA TRP A 190 -2.83 -4.95 12.24
C TRP A 190 -3.26 -5.32 13.66
N TRP A 191 -4.43 -5.95 13.82
CA TRP A 191 -4.96 -6.37 15.11
C TRP A 191 -4.16 -7.53 15.71
N GLN A 192 -3.68 -7.38 16.94
CA GLN A 192 -2.99 -8.42 17.67
C GLN A 192 -3.87 -8.99 18.78
N GLY A 193 -3.89 -10.32 18.88
CA GLY A 193 -4.74 -11.04 19.82
C GLY A 193 -6.05 -11.51 19.19
N SER A 194 -7.10 -11.64 19.96
CA SER A 194 -8.37 -12.24 19.52
C SER A 194 -9.36 -11.18 19.07
N PHE A 195 -9.57 -11.05 17.77
CA PHE A 195 -10.58 -10.15 17.20
C PHE A 195 -11.99 -10.70 17.44
N PRO A 196 -12.98 -9.85 17.82
CA PRO A 196 -12.87 -8.44 18.20
C PRO A 196 -12.68 -8.21 19.70
N ALA A 197 -12.51 -9.27 20.47
CA ALA A 197 -12.59 -9.25 21.93
C ALA A 197 -11.39 -8.56 22.61
N LYS A 198 -10.18 -8.68 22.03
CA LYS A 198 -8.98 -8.15 22.68
C LYS A 198 -7.90 -7.81 21.63
N ASN A 199 -7.52 -6.54 21.58
CA ASN A 199 -6.29 -6.11 20.90
C ASN A 199 -5.19 -5.88 21.95
N THR A 200 -4.04 -6.55 21.81
CA THR A 200 -2.89 -6.41 22.74
C THR A 200 -2.06 -5.19 22.43
N ARG A 201 -2.19 -4.60 21.23
CA ARG A 201 -1.45 -3.40 20.76
C ARG A 201 0.06 -3.60 20.78
N ASP A 202 0.53 -4.79 20.47
CA ASP A 202 1.96 -5.11 20.51
C ASP A 202 2.75 -4.37 19.42
N ASP A 203 2.08 -3.90 18.37
CA ASP A 203 2.63 -3.00 17.34
C ASP A 203 2.64 -1.51 17.75
N GLY A 204 2.03 -1.16 18.89
CA GLY A 204 1.94 0.20 19.45
C GLY A 204 0.65 0.95 19.15
N PHE A 205 -0.28 0.40 18.35
CA PHE A 205 -1.47 1.11 17.88
C PHE A 205 -2.77 0.36 18.19
N LEU A 206 -3.87 1.10 18.39
CA LEU A 206 -5.22 0.57 18.51
C LEU A 206 -6.02 0.75 17.21
N ALA A 207 -5.84 1.89 16.58
CA ALA A 207 -6.48 2.34 15.35
C ALA A 207 -5.41 2.70 14.31
N ALA A 208 -5.72 3.57 13.35
CA ALA A 208 -4.75 4.01 12.36
C ALA A 208 -3.48 4.58 13.00
N ALA A 209 -2.32 4.18 12.49
CA ALA A 209 -1.02 4.74 12.85
C ALA A 209 -0.72 5.96 11.97
N PRO A 210 0.09 6.90 12.44
CA PRO A 210 0.69 7.91 11.56
C PRO A 210 1.40 7.26 10.37
N ILE A 211 1.29 7.87 9.19
CA ILE A 211 2.00 7.38 8.01
C ILE A 211 3.50 7.17 8.31
N LYS A 212 4.11 6.17 7.66
CA LYS A 212 5.55 5.86 7.82
C LYS A 212 5.97 5.42 9.23
N SER A 213 5.01 4.91 10.02
CA SER A 213 5.33 4.33 11.34
C SER A 213 6.12 3.01 11.24
N PHE A 214 6.05 2.35 10.09
CA PHE A 214 6.76 1.11 9.79
C PHE A 214 7.75 1.30 8.64
N ALA A 215 8.66 0.33 8.45
CA ALA A 215 9.63 0.38 7.36
C ALA A 215 8.95 0.22 6.00
N PRO A 216 9.45 0.90 4.95
CA PRO A 216 8.91 0.75 3.60
C PRO A 216 9.24 -0.61 3.00
N ASN A 217 8.48 -1.01 1.98
CA ASN A 217 8.78 -2.20 1.20
C ASN A 217 9.99 -1.97 0.24
N GLY A 218 10.33 -2.98 -0.56
CA GLY A 218 11.47 -2.93 -1.47
C GLY A 218 11.42 -1.86 -2.57
N PHE A 219 10.25 -1.26 -2.82
CA PHE A 219 10.08 -0.12 -3.73
C PHE A 219 10.13 1.24 -3.01
N GLY A 220 10.24 1.26 -1.69
CA GLY A 220 10.21 2.48 -0.89
C GLY A 220 8.81 2.96 -0.53
N LEU A 221 7.79 2.10 -0.66
CA LEU A 221 6.40 2.42 -0.34
C LEU A 221 6.08 2.01 1.10
N TYR A 222 5.42 2.91 1.83
CA TYR A 222 5.00 2.70 3.20
C TYR A 222 3.56 2.23 3.28
N ASP A 223 3.25 1.47 4.31
CA ASP A 223 1.90 1.09 4.72
C ASP A 223 1.04 0.42 3.61
N MET A 224 1.72 -0.28 2.66
CA MET A 224 1.05 -1.01 1.57
C MET A 224 0.21 -2.19 2.07
N THR A 225 0.41 -2.60 3.31
CA THR A 225 -0.35 -3.65 4.00
C THR A 225 -0.54 -3.28 5.46
N GLY A 226 -1.73 -3.51 6.00
CA GLY A 226 -2.15 -3.02 7.33
C GLY A 226 -2.57 -1.55 7.29
N ASN A 227 -2.57 -0.90 8.41
CA ASN A 227 -2.98 0.47 8.67
C ASN A 227 -4.44 0.73 8.26
N VAL A 228 -4.72 1.22 7.06
CA VAL A 228 -6.09 1.34 6.57
C VAL A 228 -6.26 0.62 5.24
N TRP A 229 -7.45 0.09 4.98
CA TRP A 229 -7.84 -0.34 3.64
C TRP A 229 -7.69 0.82 2.67
N GLU A 230 -7.40 0.51 1.41
CA GLU A 230 -7.22 1.52 0.39
C GLU A 230 -8.10 1.27 -0.83
N TRP A 231 -8.81 2.32 -1.26
CA TRP A 231 -9.61 2.30 -2.47
C TRP A 231 -8.75 2.10 -3.71
N THR A 232 -9.19 1.20 -4.60
CA THR A 232 -8.68 1.11 -5.98
C THR A 232 -9.72 1.59 -7.00
N SER A 233 -9.31 1.76 -8.25
CA SER A 233 -10.24 2.20 -9.31
C SER A 233 -11.24 1.14 -9.73
N ASP A 234 -10.94 -0.12 -9.49
CA ASP A 234 -11.58 -1.29 -10.06
C ASP A 234 -12.95 -1.58 -9.44
N TRP A 235 -13.91 -2.02 -10.26
CA TRP A 235 -15.07 -2.71 -9.76
C TRP A 235 -14.67 -4.10 -9.28
N PHE A 236 -15.15 -4.49 -8.10
CA PHE A 236 -14.90 -5.81 -7.55
C PHE A 236 -15.79 -6.85 -8.24
N ASP A 237 -15.16 -7.93 -8.69
CA ASP A 237 -15.83 -9.13 -9.18
C ASP A 237 -15.03 -10.35 -8.70
N GLU A 238 -15.72 -11.30 -8.06
CA GLU A 238 -15.10 -12.51 -7.52
C GLU A 238 -14.50 -13.40 -8.61
N ALA A 239 -15.09 -13.37 -9.82
CA ALA A 239 -14.66 -14.19 -10.95
C ALA A 239 -13.64 -13.50 -11.88
N TYR A 240 -13.35 -12.21 -11.65
CA TYR A 240 -12.57 -11.40 -12.57
C TYR A 240 -11.19 -11.99 -12.90
N TYR A 241 -10.49 -12.55 -11.92
CA TYR A 241 -9.12 -13.06 -12.11
C TYR A 241 -9.03 -14.17 -13.17
N ALA A 242 -10.07 -15.02 -13.28
CA ALA A 242 -10.13 -16.08 -14.29
C ALA A 242 -10.25 -15.54 -15.73
N ALA A 243 -10.73 -14.29 -15.91
CA ALA A 243 -10.95 -13.65 -17.20
C ALA A 243 -10.11 -12.36 -17.35
N SER A 244 -9.24 -12.06 -16.41
CA SER A 244 -8.43 -10.85 -16.40
C SER A 244 -7.55 -10.75 -17.64
N PRO A 245 -7.55 -9.60 -18.36
CA PRO A 245 -6.60 -9.38 -19.44
C PRO A 245 -5.17 -9.36 -18.86
N LYS A 246 -4.23 -9.92 -19.62
CA LYS A 246 -2.83 -9.98 -19.19
C LYS A 246 -2.20 -8.60 -19.02
N LYS A 247 -2.53 -7.63 -19.88
CA LYS A 247 -1.89 -6.31 -19.89
C LYS A 247 -2.79 -5.24 -19.29
N ASN A 248 -2.28 -4.53 -18.26
CA ASN A 248 -2.91 -3.40 -17.59
C ASN A 248 -4.39 -3.66 -17.25
N PRO A 249 -4.75 -4.73 -16.51
CA PRO A 249 -6.12 -5.00 -16.13
C PRO A 249 -6.69 -3.84 -15.30
N LYS A 250 -7.99 -3.57 -15.47
CA LYS A 250 -8.71 -2.43 -14.86
C LYS A 250 -9.95 -2.86 -14.07
N GLY A 251 -10.06 -4.14 -13.74
CA GLY A 251 -11.24 -4.69 -13.08
C GLY A 251 -12.40 -4.96 -14.05
N ALA A 252 -13.53 -5.35 -13.49
CA ALA A 252 -14.75 -5.54 -14.23
C ALA A 252 -15.24 -4.21 -14.85
N ALA A 253 -16.02 -4.27 -15.94
CA ALA A 253 -16.50 -3.09 -16.65
C ALA A 253 -17.51 -2.29 -15.81
N ASP A 254 -18.28 -2.97 -14.99
CA ASP A 254 -19.27 -2.43 -14.07
C ASP A 254 -19.36 -3.27 -12.80
N GLY A 255 -20.12 -2.79 -11.81
CA GLY A 255 -20.31 -3.48 -10.54
C GLY A 255 -21.07 -2.61 -9.54
N THR A 256 -21.33 -3.15 -8.37
CA THR A 256 -21.97 -2.45 -7.25
C THR A 256 -21.00 -2.04 -6.15
N GLU A 257 -19.82 -2.70 -6.09
CA GLU A 257 -18.80 -2.48 -5.08
C GLU A 257 -17.44 -2.26 -5.73
N LYS A 258 -16.62 -1.43 -5.12
CA LYS A 258 -15.24 -1.16 -5.53
C LYS A 258 -14.27 -2.07 -4.77
N SER A 259 -13.21 -2.48 -5.43
CA SER A 259 -12.12 -3.22 -4.80
C SER A 259 -11.35 -2.34 -3.82
N ILE A 260 -11.05 -2.91 -2.64
CA ILE A 260 -10.18 -2.33 -1.63
C ILE A 260 -9.05 -3.29 -1.30
N ARG A 261 -7.88 -2.75 -0.99
CA ARG A 261 -6.64 -3.50 -0.84
C ARG A 261 -5.88 -3.14 0.44
N GLY A 262 -4.88 -3.95 0.79
CA GLY A 262 -3.93 -3.68 1.86
C GLY A 262 -4.33 -4.23 3.22
N GLY A 263 -5.61 -4.41 3.51
CA GLY A 263 -6.06 -4.71 4.87
C GLY A 263 -6.04 -3.48 5.77
N SER A 264 -6.29 -3.65 7.06
CA SER A 264 -6.30 -2.54 7.99
C SER A 264 -5.91 -2.97 9.41
N PHE A 265 -5.84 -2.02 10.32
CA PHE A 265 -5.65 -2.25 11.77
C PHE A 265 -6.71 -3.17 12.41
N LEU A 266 -7.83 -3.42 11.74
CA LEU A 266 -8.86 -4.39 12.17
C LEU A 266 -8.63 -5.80 11.65
N CYS A 267 -7.69 -6.03 10.73
CA CYS A 267 -7.38 -7.35 10.21
C CYS A 267 -6.55 -8.15 11.23
N ALA A 268 -7.01 -9.35 11.55
CA ALA A 268 -6.41 -10.25 12.51
C ALA A 268 -6.19 -11.64 11.90
N GLU A 269 -5.30 -12.44 12.47
CA GLU A 269 -5.04 -13.81 12.02
C GLU A 269 -6.30 -14.70 12.07
N ASN A 270 -7.19 -14.47 13.05
CA ASN A 270 -8.40 -15.24 13.27
C ASN A 270 -9.65 -14.68 12.56
N PHE A 271 -9.54 -13.56 11.84
CA PHE A 271 -10.71 -12.92 11.23
C PHE A 271 -10.50 -12.53 9.77
N CYS A 272 -9.54 -11.67 9.52
CA CYS A 272 -9.30 -11.07 8.21
C CYS A 272 -7.79 -10.97 8.00
N SER A 273 -7.15 -11.92 7.39
CA SER A 273 -5.70 -11.90 7.15
C SER A 273 -5.30 -11.11 5.89
N ASN A 274 -6.04 -10.05 5.56
CA ASN A 274 -5.87 -9.29 4.31
C ASN A 274 -4.71 -8.27 4.33
N TYR A 275 -3.89 -8.25 5.38
CA TYR A 275 -2.54 -7.64 5.36
C TYR A 275 -1.52 -8.48 4.56
N ARG A 276 -1.96 -9.50 3.83
CA ARG A 276 -1.21 -10.20 2.77
C ARG A 276 -1.25 -9.37 1.49
N VAL A 277 -0.18 -9.42 0.69
CA VAL A 277 -0.11 -8.64 -0.56
C VAL A 277 -1.19 -9.02 -1.57
N ALA A 278 -1.66 -10.28 -1.58
CA ALA A 278 -2.75 -10.75 -2.42
C ALA A 278 -4.14 -10.47 -1.83
N GLY A 279 -4.22 -10.09 -0.54
CA GLY A 279 -5.48 -9.86 0.15
C GLY A 279 -6.32 -8.77 -0.53
N ARG A 280 -7.57 -9.08 -0.81
CA ARG A 280 -8.54 -8.17 -1.45
C ARG A 280 -9.89 -8.23 -0.76
N SER A 281 -10.63 -7.15 -0.84
CA SER A 281 -11.99 -7.03 -0.32
C SER A 281 -12.77 -5.99 -1.13
N ARG A 282 -13.96 -5.61 -0.67
CA ARG A 282 -14.85 -4.70 -1.37
C ARG A 282 -15.64 -3.81 -0.43
N ALA A 283 -16.08 -2.67 -0.96
CA ALA A 283 -16.99 -1.78 -0.27
C ALA A 283 -17.83 -0.98 -1.29
N THR A 284 -19.00 -0.49 -0.86
CA THR A 284 -19.86 0.34 -1.72
C THR A 284 -19.21 1.70 -1.98
N PRO A 285 -19.30 2.25 -3.21
CA PRO A 285 -18.54 3.43 -3.62
C PRO A 285 -18.98 4.75 -2.97
N ASP A 286 -20.07 4.75 -2.22
CA ASP A 286 -20.65 5.90 -1.52
C ASP A 286 -20.44 5.89 -0.01
N SER A 287 -19.81 4.84 0.53
CA SER A 287 -19.64 4.65 1.98
C SER A 287 -18.19 4.86 2.41
N GLY A 288 -18.00 5.52 3.55
CA GLY A 288 -16.73 5.60 4.27
C GLY A 288 -16.74 4.69 5.50
N MET A 289 -15.55 4.35 5.98
CA MET A 289 -15.34 3.61 7.23
C MET A 289 -14.12 4.18 7.96
N ASN A 290 -14.07 4.05 9.28
CA ASN A 290 -12.93 4.57 10.07
C ASN A 290 -11.61 3.81 9.86
N ASN A 291 -11.62 2.74 9.05
CA ASN A 291 -10.44 1.97 8.65
C ASN A 291 -10.22 1.90 7.13
N LEU A 292 -10.79 2.84 6.38
CA LEU A 292 -10.72 2.87 4.91
C LEU A 292 -10.32 4.26 4.42
N GLY A 293 -9.20 4.32 3.74
CA GLY A 293 -8.61 5.50 3.12
C GLY A 293 -8.20 5.21 1.67
N PHE A 294 -7.14 5.83 1.20
CA PHE A 294 -6.63 5.65 -0.18
C PHE A 294 -5.24 6.26 -0.37
N ARG A 295 -4.58 5.84 -1.43
CA ARG A 295 -3.44 6.56 -2.07
C ARG A 295 -3.71 6.77 -3.53
N CYS A 296 -2.95 7.63 -4.19
CA CYS A 296 -3.12 7.91 -5.61
C CYS A 296 -1.99 7.33 -6.45
N ALA A 297 -2.31 7.09 -7.73
CA ALA A 297 -1.37 6.79 -8.78
C ALA A 297 -1.41 7.87 -9.88
N ARG A 298 -0.44 7.85 -10.78
CA ARG A 298 -0.37 8.76 -11.93
C ARG A 298 0.33 8.07 -13.09
N ASP A 299 -0.22 8.28 -14.28
CA ASP A 299 0.42 7.82 -15.52
C ASP A 299 1.67 8.65 -15.82
N LEU A 300 2.65 8.01 -16.44
CA LEU A 300 3.78 8.72 -17.01
C LEU A 300 3.31 9.52 -18.24
N LYS A 301 3.78 10.76 -18.35
CA LYS A 301 3.53 11.59 -19.52
C LYS A 301 4.57 11.32 -20.60
#